data_237e16d5c0be5060d42a26f93e55f911
#
_entry.id   237e16d5c0be5060d42a26f93e55f911
#
_cell.length_a   1.000
_cell.length_b   1.000
_cell.length_c   1.000
_cell.angle_alpha   90.00
_cell.angle_beta   90.00
_cell.angle_gamma   90.00
#
_symmetry.space_group_name_H-M   'P 1'
#
loop_
_entity.id
_entity.type
_entity.pdbx_description
1 polymer ?
#
loop_
_entity_poly.entity_id
_entity_poly.type
_entity_poly.pdbx_seq_one_letter_code
_entity_poly.pdbx_strand_id
1 'polypeptide(L)'
;MSLQDKLDRFPTAISALTVALPPAYHFPYPPEHTNWRDEQRAWGTTAVLFNQSWHMTDLYISGPDALRLLSDTSVNGYRGFGAGRAKQYLAVTDEGYVVGDSILFGLEDDL
;
A
#
# COMPACT_ATOMS: atom_id res chain seq x y z
N MET A 1 -5.08 -8.68 18.05
CA MET A 1 -5.56 -10.10 17.98
C MET A 1 -4.53 -10.88 17.21
N SER A 2 -3.93 -11.90 17.83
CA SER A 2 -2.92 -12.75 17.17
C SER A 2 -3.59 -13.76 16.23
N LEU A 3 -2.79 -14.39 15.37
CA LEU A 3 -3.28 -15.50 14.54
C LEU A 3 -3.78 -16.67 15.41
N GLN A 4 -3.08 -16.93 16.52
CA GLN A 4 -3.47 -17.99 17.45
C GLN A 4 -4.84 -17.72 18.07
N ASP A 5 -5.12 -16.46 18.50
CA ASP A 5 -6.44 -16.09 19.03
C ASP A 5 -7.57 -16.30 18.00
N LYS A 6 -7.25 -16.22 16.71
CA LYS A 6 -8.22 -16.52 15.65
C LYS A 6 -8.42 -18.02 15.49
N LEU A 7 -7.34 -18.78 15.44
CA LEU A 7 -7.39 -20.22 15.25
C LEU A 7 -8.15 -20.91 16.39
N ASP A 8 -7.95 -20.47 17.63
CA ASP A 8 -8.57 -21.05 18.82
C ASP A 8 -10.11 -20.89 18.88
N ARG A 9 -10.67 -20.03 18.02
CA ARG A 9 -12.13 -19.84 17.92
C ARG A 9 -12.84 -20.82 17.02
N PHE A 10 -12.09 -21.65 16.29
CA PHE A 10 -12.63 -22.55 15.30
C PHE A 10 -12.22 -23.99 15.60
N PRO A 11 -13.07 -24.98 15.28
CA PRO A 11 -12.77 -26.38 15.55
C PRO A 11 -11.59 -26.93 14.75
N THR A 12 -11.24 -26.31 13.63
CA THR A 12 -10.08 -26.67 12.80
C THR A 12 -9.44 -25.44 12.17
N ALA A 13 -8.15 -25.52 11.85
CA ALA A 13 -7.45 -24.47 11.12
C ALA A 13 -8.10 -24.20 9.74
N ILE A 14 -8.60 -25.23 9.08
CA ILE A 14 -9.30 -25.11 7.79
C ILE A 14 -10.56 -24.27 7.95
N SER A 15 -11.38 -24.55 8.97
CA SER A 15 -12.60 -23.77 9.22
C SER A 15 -12.27 -22.33 9.57
N ALA A 16 -11.19 -22.07 10.30
CA ALA A 16 -10.73 -20.71 10.58
C ALA A 16 -10.31 -19.92 9.31
N LEU A 17 -9.71 -20.61 8.34
CA LEU A 17 -9.26 -19.99 7.10
C LEU A 17 -10.37 -19.82 6.06
N THR A 18 -11.41 -20.65 6.12
CA THR A 18 -12.54 -20.61 5.18
C THR A 18 -13.63 -19.61 5.60
N VAL A 19 -13.67 -19.22 6.86
CA VAL A 19 -14.59 -18.18 7.32
C VAL A 19 -14.00 -16.81 7.03
N ALA A 20 -14.65 -16.07 6.13
CA ALA A 20 -14.34 -14.67 5.90
C ALA A 20 -14.65 -13.87 7.18
N LEU A 21 -13.65 -13.56 7.96
CA LEU A 21 -13.80 -12.60 9.06
C LEU A 21 -13.97 -11.20 8.45
N PRO A 22 -14.82 -10.36 9.04
CA PRO A 22 -14.93 -8.98 8.59
C PRO A 22 -13.53 -8.34 8.60
N PRO A 23 -13.17 -7.57 7.57
CA PRO A 23 -11.88 -6.90 7.50
C PRO A 23 -11.70 -5.98 8.71
N ALA A 24 -10.44 -5.73 9.08
CA ALA A 24 -10.11 -4.85 10.21
C ALA A 24 -10.58 -3.40 9.99
N TYR A 25 -10.82 -3.03 8.73
CA TYR A 25 -11.46 -1.75 8.35
C TYR A 25 -12.62 -1.98 7.40
N HIS A 26 -13.60 -1.08 7.49
CA HIS A 26 -14.61 -0.94 6.46
C HIS A 26 -14.05 -0.09 5.32
N PHE A 27 -13.88 -0.69 4.16
CA PHE A 27 -13.71 0.07 2.93
C PHE A 27 -15.05 0.69 2.54
N PRO A 28 -15.11 1.98 2.22
CA PRO A 28 -16.36 2.63 1.80
C PRO A 28 -16.83 2.22 0.40
N TYR A 29 -16.03 1.42 -0.29
CA TYR A 29 -16.34 0.89 -1.61
C TYR A 29 -16.43 -0.64 -1.56
N PRO A 30 -17.27 -1.27 -2.40
CA PRO A 30 -17.28 -2.72 -2.53
C PRO A 30 -15.87 -3.23 -2.87
N PRO A 31 -15.43 -4.35 -2.29
CA PRO A 31 -14.13 -4.96 -2.63
C PRO A 31 -14.09 -5.48 -4.07
N GLU A 32 -15.26 -5.71 -4.67
CA GLU A 32 -15.44 -6.18 -6.03
C GLU A 32 -16.51 -5.33 -6.72
N HIS A 33 -16.30 -5.03 -7.99
CA HIS A 33 -17.28 -4.28 -8.78
C HIS A 33 -18.23 -5.22 -9.53
N THR A 34 -17.70 -6.32 -10.05
CA THR A 34 -18.45 -7.40 -10.67
C THR A 34 -18.34 -8.67 -9.81
N ASN A 35 -17.30 -9.45 -10.07
CA ASN A 35 -16.86 -10.54 -9.22
C ASN A 35 -15.35 -10.78 -9.44
N TRP A 36 -14.68 -11.33 -8.46
CA TRP A 36 -13.23 -11.51 -8.50
C TRP A 36 -12.74 -12.36 -9.67
N ARG A 37 -13.54 -13.34 -10.15
CA ARG A 37 -13.15 -14.21 -11.27
C ARG A 37 -13.14 -13.45 -12.59
N ASP A 38 -14.14 -12.61 -12.82
CA ASP A 38 -14.23 -11.81 -14.04
C ASP A 38 -13.18 -10.69 -14.04
N GLU A 39 -12.92 -10.10 -12.88
CA GLU A 39 -11.86 -9.10 -12.71
C GLU A 39 -10.47 -9.69 -12.96
N GLN A 40 -10.18 -10.88 -12.42
CA GLN A 40 -8.92 -11.58 -12.72
C GLN A 40 -8.79 -11.96 -14.19
N ARG A 41 -9.88 -12.39 -14.83
CA ARG A 41 -9.87 -12.68 -16.27
C ARG A 41 -9.61 -11.42 -17.09
N ALA A 42 -10.26 -10.31 -16.74
CA ALA A 42 -10.04 -9.02 -17.39
C ALA A 42 -8.58 -8.57 -17.28
N TRP A 43 -7.95 -8.75 -16.14
CA TRP A 43 -6.53 -8.46 -15.94
C TRP A 43 -5.63 -9.19 -16.95
N GLY A 44 -5.91 -10.46 -17.22
CA GLY A 44 -5.13 -11.27 -18.18
C GLY A 44 -5.46 -11.09 -19.65
N THR A 45 -6.64 -10.56 -19.98
CA THR A 45 -7.16 -10.56 -21.36
C THR A 45 -7.54 -9.19 -21.93
N THR A 46 -7.85 -8.23 -21.08
CA THR A 46 -8.28 -6.89 -21.47
C THR A 46 -7.66 -5.83 -20.59
N ALA A 47 -8.46 -5.12 -19.82
CA ALA A 47 -8.00 -4.12 -18.84
C ALA A 47 -8.89 -4.15 -17.60
N VAL A 48 -8.31 -3.76 -16.45
CA VAL A 48 -9.02 -3.64 -15.20
C VAL A 48 -8.61 -2.34 -14.50
N LEU A 49 -9.56 -1.70 -13.84
CA LEU A 49 -9.33 -0.53 -13.00
C LEU A 49 -9.63 -0.89 -11.55
N PHE A 50 -8.61 -0.79 -10.70
CA PHE A 50 -8.76 -0.99 -9.26
C PHE A 50 -8.76 0.35 -8.54
N ASN A 51 -9.73 0.54 -7.63
CA ASN A 51 -9.66 1.63 -6.67
C ASN A 51 -8.77 1.21 -5.48
N GLN A 52 -7.59 1.78 -5.40
CA GLN A 52 -6.59 1.49 -4.37
C GLN A 52 -6.57 2.54 -3.25
N SER A 53 -7.50 3.49 -3.24
CA SER A 53 -7.47 4.67 -2.35
C SER A 53 -7.44 4.33 -0.86
N TRP A 54 -7.89 3.15 -0.47
CA TRP A 54 -7.95 2.71 0.93
C TRP A 54 -7.02 1.54 1.24
N HIS A 55 -6.17 1.21 0.28
CA HIS A 55 -5.29 0.05 0.38
C HIS A 55 -4.11 0.28 1.32
N MET A 56 -3.58 1.50 1.34
CA MET A 56 -2.39 1.88 2.08
C MET A 56 -2.66 3.09 2.97
N THR A 57 -1.75 3.33 3.90
CA THR A 57 -1.74 4.56 4.69
C THR A 57 -1.08 5.67 3.88
N ASP A 58 -1.74 6.80 3.78
CA ASP A 58 -1.19 8.01 3.18
C ASP A 58 -0.47 8.85 4.25
N LEU A 59 0.75 9.26 3.94
CA LEU A 59 1.53 10.18 4.75
C LEU A 59 1.85 11.44 3.93
N TYR A 60 1.42 12.58 4.42
CA TYR A 60 1.71 13.87 3.83
C TYR A 60 2.94 14.48 4.51
N ILE A 61 3.95 14.83 3.71
CA ILE A 61 5.19 15.46 4.15
C ILE A 61 5.29 16.82 3.44
N SER A 62 5.50 17.89 4.18
CA SER A 62 5.64 19.25 3.65
C SER A 62 6.68 20.05 4.42
N GLY A 63 7.24 21.04 3.78
CA GLY A 63 8.21 21.96 4.36
C GLY A 63 9.55 21.99 3.60
N PRO A 64 10.41 22.97 3.89
CA PRO A 64 11.63 23.21 3.12
C PRO A 64 12.66 22.07 3.17
N ASP A 65 12.60 21.21 4.17
CA ASP A 65 13.49 20.06 4.32
C ASP A 65 12.84 18.72 3.91
N ALA A 66 11.61 18.71 3.38
CA ALA A 66 10.87 17.50 3.03
C ALA A 66 11.65 16.61 2.06
N LEU A 67 12.13 17.17 0.97
CA LEU A 67 12.92 16.43 -0.03
C LEU A 67 14.25 15.93 0.52
N ARG A 68 14.88 16.70 1.39
CA ARG A 68 16.11 16.30 2.07
C ARG A 68 15.87 15.12 2.99
N LEU A 69 14.82 15.16 3.82
CA LEU A 69 14.43 14.05 4.69
C LEU A 69 14.23 12.77 3.88
N LEU A 70 13.47 12.86 2.77
CA LEU A 70 13.21 11.72 1.90
C LEU A 70 14.51 11.19 1.25
N SER A 71 15.42 12.09 0.88
CA SER A 71 16.71 11.72 0.29
C SER A 71 17.63 11.04 1.31
N ASP A 72 17.67 11.55 2.54
CA ASP A 72 18.56 11.05 3.59
C ASP A 72 18.10 9.68 4.14
N THR A 73 16.82 9.36 3.99
CA THR A 73 16.21 8.12 4.54
C THR A 73 15.92 7.05 3.49
N SER A 74 16.34 7.24 2.24
CA SER A 74 16.08 6.28 1.16
C SER A 74 17.27 6.08 0.23
N VAL A 75 17.26 5.00 -0.53
CA VAL A 75 18.26 4.72 -1.58
C VAL A 75 17.96 5.42 -2.91
N ASN A 76 16.86 6.16 -3.00
CA ASN A 76 16.40 6.74 -4.24
C ASN A 76 17.09 8.07 -4.55
N GLY A 77 17.43 8.29 -5.83
CA GLY A 77 17.85 9.62 -6.29
C GLY A 77 16.64 10.51 -6.61
N TYR A 78 16.71 11.81 -6.29
CA TYR A 78 15.58 12.75 -6.42
C TYR A 78 15.76 13.78 -7.54
N ARG A 79 16.71 13.61 -8.43
CA ARG A 79 16.93 14.54 -9.55
C ARG A 79 15.66 14.62 -10.40
N GLY A 80 15.09 15.84 -10.52
CA GLY A 80 13.89 16.13 -11.30
C GLY A 80 12.60 15.58 -10.68
N PHE A 81 12.60 15.21 -9.40
CA PHE A 81 11.38 14.94 -8.67
C PHE A 81 10.74 16.25 -8.22
N GLY A 82 9.42 16.37 -8.35
CA GLY A 82 8.62 17.56 -8.03
C GLY A 82 7.14 17.32 -8.36
N ALA A 83 6.38 18.39 -8.46
CA ALA A 83 4.95 18.32 -8.75
C ALA A 83 4.61 17.48 -9.98
N GLY A 84 3.56 16.68 -9.87
CA GLY A 84 3.09 15.78 -10.93
C GLY A 84 4.01 14.60 -11.23
N ARG A 85 5.01 14.33 -10.38
CA ARG A 85 5.88 13.18 -10.51
C ARG A 85 5.55 12.12 -9.48
N ALA A 86 5.68 10.86 -9.88
CA ALA A 86 5.60 9.73 -8.97
C ALA A 86 6.88 8.89 -9.08
N LYS A 87 7.29 8.30 -7.99
CA LYS A 87 8.41 7.36 -7.95
C LYS A 87 8.30 6.41 -6.78
N GLN A 88 8.97 5.29 -6.86
CA GLN A 88 9.15 4.41 -5.72
C GLN A 88 9.99 5.10 -4.64
N TYR A 89 9.65 4.88 -3.39
CA TYR A 89 10.41 5.29 -2.23
C TYR A 89 10.76 4.04 -1.41
N LEU A 90 12.04 3.78 -1.30
CA LEU A 90 12.57 2.63 -0.59
C LEU A 90 13.35 3.14 0.63
N ALA A 91 12.67 3.14 1.77
CA ALA A 91 13.27 3.51 3.04
C ALA A 91 14.25 2.43 3.51
N VAL A 92 15.41 2.87 4.01
CA VAL A 92 16.46 1.97 4.49
C VAL A 92 17.06 2.46 5.80
N THR A 93 17.63 1.53 6.58
CA THR A 93 18.47 1.87 7.73
C THR A 93 19.86 2.31 7.27
N ASP A 94 20.69 2.84 8.20
CA ASP A 94 22.08 3.21 7.94
C ASP A 94 22.93 2.00 7.49
N GLU A 95 22.57 0.80 7.92
CA GLU A 95 23.21 -0.45 7.50
C GLU A 95 22.72 -0.96 6.13
N GLY A 96 21.72 -0.30 5.53
CA GLY A 96 21.17 -0.64 4.23
C GLY A 96 20.03 -1.68 4.23
N TYR A 97 19.47 -1.99 5.39
CA TYR A 97 18.29 -2.86 5.45
C TYR A 97 17.02 -2.10 5.07
N VAL A 98 16.17 -2.75 4.29
CA VAL A 98 14.88 -2.18 3.88
C VAL A 98 13.95 -2.07 5.09
N VAL A 99 13.50 -0.85 5.36
CA VAL A 99 12.49 -0.53 6.38
C VAL A 99 11.08 -0.59 5.80
N GLY A 100 10.91 -0.11 4.57
CA GLY A 100 9.62 -0.10 3.89
C GLY A 100 9.75 0.27 2.42
N ASP A 101 8.71 -0.10 1.67
CA ASP A 101 8.53 0.20 0.26
C ASP A 101 7.21 0.94 0.08
N SER A 102 7.23 2.08 -0.60
CA SER A 102 6.06 2.90 -0.85
C SER A 102 6.18 3.66 -2.17
N ILE A 103 5.11 4.34 -2.54
CA ILE A 103 5.09 5.21 -3.71
C ILE A 103 5.01 6.66 -3.23
N LEU A 104 5.92 7.48 -3.72
CA LEU A 104 5.99 8.90 -3.45
C LEU A 104 5.37 9.68 -4.60
N PHE A 105 4.49 10.60 -4.27
CA PHE A 105 3.85 11.52 -5.22
C PHE A 105 4.25 12.96 -4.87
N GLY A 106 4.80 13.68 -5.83
CA GLY A 106 4.98 15.14 -5.73
C GLY A 106 3.66 15.82 -6.05
N LEU A 107 3.04 16.41 -5.04
CA LEU A 107 1.74 17.07 -5.20
C LEU A 107 1.88 18.54 -5.59
N GLU A 108 2.85 19.24 -5.01
CA GLU A 108 3.11 20.66 -5.19
C GLU A 108 4.62 20.90 -5.37
N ASP A 109 4.98 22.07 -5.90
CA ASP A 109 6.40 22.44 -6.14
C ASP A 109 7.09 22.97 -4.88
N ASP A 110 6.37 23.22 -3.80
CA ASP A 110 6.87 23.76 -2.53
C ASP A 110 7.31 22.64 -1.54
N LEU A 111 7.99 21.65 -2.08
CA LEU A 111 8.64 20.58 -1.30
C LEU A 111 10.05 21.00 -0.91
#